data_d211b4f95a26beff34ce97a39f45f93f
#
_entry.id   d211b4f95a26beff34ce97a39f45f93f
#
_cell.length_a   1.000
_cell.length_b   1.000
_cell.length_c   1.000
_cell.angle_alpha   90.00
_cell.angle_beta   90.00
_cell.angle_gamma   90.00
#
_symmetry.space_group_name_H-M   'P 1'
#
loop_
_entity.id
_entity.type
_entity.pdbx_description
1 polymer ?
#
loop_
_entity_poly.entity_id
_entity_poly.type
_entity_poly.pdbx_seq_one_letter_code
_entity_poly.pdbx_strand_id
1 'polypeptide(L)'
;MGDRTSVCLTVLKEHAAEAERLFGDDEHDHMSSDNVFTHFSFYEINYGELPCLDDLQKAGIAFDSSWDNGSEYGPGTDHCRFLADGTVWRQSFSDDYINPSLQKCMELINNPDELKAYIVEHHDTVTPPSWEFQNVYGKLYRTKQLISS
;
A
#
# COMPACT_ATOMS: atom_id res chain seq x y z
N MET A 1 -17.11 1.95 -20.41
CA MET A 1 -15.83 2.48 -19.96
C MET A 1 -15.73 2.36 -18.45
N GLY A 2 -14.57 1.97 -17.95
CA GLY A 2 -14.34 1.93 -16.52
C GLY A 2 -14.22 3.31 -15.90
N ASP A 3 -14.42 3.38 -14.60
CA ASP A 3 -14.20 4.59 -13.82
C ASP A 3 -12.69 4.81 -13.67
N ARG A 4 -12.18 5.96 -14.08
CA ARG A 4 -10.74 6.25 -14.13
C ARG A 4 -10.32 7.27 -13.10
N THR A 5 -9.16 7.05 -12.52
CA THR A 5 -8.59 7.96 -11.53
C THR A 5 -7.07 7.97 -11.59
N SER A 6 -6.48 8.93 -10.92
CA SER A 6 -5.02 9.01 -10.78
C SER A 6 -4.53 8.09 -9.67
N VAL A 7 -3.35 7.51 -9.88
CA VAL A 7 -2.68 6.65 -8.90
C VAL A 7 -1.26 7.13 -8.67
N CYS A 8 -0.83 7.16 -7.41
CA CYS A 8 0.55 7.40 -7.04
C CYS A 8 1.13 6.13 -6.43
N LEU A 9 2.18 5.60 -7.05
CA LEU A 9 2.90 4.43 -6.57
C LEU A 9 4.19 4.89 -5.90
N THR A 10 4.40 4.50 -4.65
CA THR A 10 5.61 4.79 -3.88
C THR A 10 6.37 3.50 -3.62
N VAL A 11 7.66 3.50 -3.95
CA VAL A 11 8.58 2.41 -3.65
C VAL A 11 9.86 2.99 -3.04
N LEU A 12 10.69 2.15 -2.43
CA LEU A 12 12.03 2.57 -2.02
C LEU A 12 12.83 2.96 -3.28
N LYS A 13 13.61 4.02 -3.17
CA LYS A 13 14.40 4.54 -4.28
C LYS A 13 15.30 3.47 -4.91
N GLU A 14 15.88 2.60 -4.09
CA GLU A 14 16.73 1.50 -4.55
C GLU A 14 15.97 0.46 -5.40
N HIS A 15 14.65 0.41 -5.30
CA HIS A 15 13.80 -0.51 -6.08
C HIS A 15 13.16 0.15 -7.30
N ALA A 16 13.39 1.44 -7.53
CA ALA A 16 12.68 2.19 -8.58
C ALA A 16 12.92 1.62 -9.98
N ALA A 17 14.17 1.30 -10.32
CA ALA A 17 14.52 0.80 -11.65
C ALA A 17 13.87 -0.56 -11.93
N GLU A 18 13.85 -1.46 -10.93
CA GLU A 18 13.21 -2.76 -11.08
C GLU A 18 11.69 -2.61 -11.18
N ALA A 19 11.10 -1.71 -10.39
CA ALA A 19 9.68 -1.42 -10.46
C ALA A 19 9.26 -0.94 -11.86
N GLU A 20 10.02 -0.03 -12.46
CA GLU A 20 9.75 0.45 -13.83
C GLU A 20 9.71 -0.69 -14.84
N ARG A 21 10.61 -1.65 -14.72
CA ARG A 21 10.61 -2.81 -15.63
C ARG A 21 9.36 -3.66 -15.50
N LEU A 22 8.72 -3.66 -14.32
CA LEU A 22 7.54 -4.46 -14.05
C LEU A 22 6.23 -3.74 -14.42
N PHE A 23 6.28 -2.47 -14.81
CA PHE A 23 5.09 -1.75 -15.24
C PHE A 23 4.49 -2.31 -16.55
N GLY A 24 5.30 -3.02 -17.35
CA GLY A 24 4.84 -3.59 -18.60
C GLY A 24 4.46 -2.50 -19.61
N ASP A 25 3.24 -2.56 -20.11
CA ASP A 25 2.72 -1.57 -21.07
C ASP A 25 2.22 -0.29 -20.39
N ASP A 26 2.14 -0.28 -19.05
CA ASP A 26 1.71 0.90 -18.32
C ASP A 26 2.90 1.84 -18.12
N GLU A 27 2.81 3.02 -18.71
CA GLU A 27 3.83 4.04 -18.54
C GLU A 27 3.37 5.04 -17.47
N HIS A 28 4.29 5.39 -16.59
CA HIS A 28 4.02 6.46 -15.65
C HIS A 28 4.06 7.81 -16.37
N ASP A 29 3.21 8.73 -15.93
CA ASP A 29 3.12 10.08 -16.49
C ASP A 29 4.12 11.03 -15.86
N HIS A 30 4.49 10.77 -14.61
CA HIS A 30 5.43 11.59 -13.85
C HIS A 30 6.19 10.74 -12.84
N MET A 31 7.43 11.14 -12.55
CA MET A 31 8.26 10.50 -11.54
C MET A 31 8.99 11.56 -10.71
N SER A 32 9.03 11.36 -9.41
CA SER A 32 9.83 12.19 -8.51
C SER A 32 10.51 11.31 -7.47
N SER A 33 11.69 11.74 -6.99
CA SER A 33 12.45 11.02 -5.98
C SER A 33 12.92 11.95 -4.89
N ASP A 34 12.91 11.47 -3.66
CA ASP A 34 13.59 12.10 -2.54
C ASP A 34 14.79 11.22 -2.13
N ASN A 35 15.28 11.36 -0.89
CA ASN A 35 16.43 10.58 -0.42
C ASN A 35 16.11 9.10 -0.16
N VAL A 36 14.84 8.76 0.05
CA VAL A 36 14.40 7.43 0.48
C VAL A 36 13.47 6.77 -0.54
N PHE A 37 12.56 7.55 -1.12
CA PHE A 37 11.47 7.04 -1.95
C PHE A 37 11.53 7.57 -3.37
N THR A 38 10.94 6.79 -4.28
CA THR A 38 10.55 7.24 -5.61
C THR A 38 9.05 7.10 -5.75
N HIS A 39 8.42 8.14 -6.29
CA HIS A 39 6.98 8.23 -6.51
C HIS A 39 6.71 8.28 -8.00
N PHE A 40 5.85 7.38 -8.47
CA PHE A 40 5.40 7.34 -9.86
C PHE A 40 3.93 7.73 -9.92
N SER A 41 3.59 8.66 -10.80
CA SER A 41 2.20 9.07 -11.00
C SER A 41 1.68 8.47 -12.31
N PHE A 42 0.49 7.86 -12.23
CA PHE A 42 -0.22 7.30 -13.37
C PHE A 42 -1.58 7.98 -13.46
N TYR A 43 -1.93 8.50 -14.62
CA TYR A 43 -3.22 9.14 -14.82
C TYR A 43 -4.17 8.18 -15.53
N GLU A 44 -5.46 8.36 -15.29
CA GLU A 44 -6.51 7.59 -15.97
C GLU A 44 -6.41 6.07 -15.83
N ILE A 45 -6.14 5.59 -14.62
CA ILE A 45 -6.12 4.16 -14.31
C ILE A 45 -7.54 3.68 -13.98
N ASN A 46 -7.99 2.61 -14.64
CA ASN A 46 -9.30 2.02 -14.40
C ASN A 46 -9.46 1.57 -12.95
N TYR A 47 -10.45 2.11 -12.26
CA TYR A 47 -10.77 1.81 -10.86
C TYR A 47 -9.60 2.01 -9.89
N GLY A 48 -8.56 2.74 -10.31
CA GLY A 48 -7.38 2.99 -9.47
C GLY A 48 -6.52 1.75 -9.21
N GLU A 49 -6.67 0.69 -10.00
CA GLU A 49 -5.90 -0.54 -9.83
C GLU A 49 -4.79 -0.64 -10.87
N LEU A 50 -3.54 -0.52 -10.43
CA LEU A 50 -2.39 -0.73 -11.30
C LEU A 50 -2.21 -2.24 -11.56
N PRO A 51 -2.08 -2.65 -12.83
CA PRO A 51 -1.91 -4.08 -13.15
C PRO A 51 -0.63 -4.71 -12.61
N CYS A 52 0.41 -3.92 -12.36
CA CYS A 52 1.73 -4.40 -11.97
C CYS A 52 1.88 -4.77 -10.49
N LEU A 53 0.90 -4.50 -9.63
CA LEU A 53 1.07 -4.63 -8.18
C LEU A 53 1.43 -6.06 -7.73
N ASP A 54 0.81 -7.08 -8.34
CA ASP A 54 1.13 -8.46 -8.00
C ASP A 54 2.55 -8.84 -8.42
N ASP A 55 3.02 -8.30 -9.54
CA ASP A 55 4.39 -8.53 -10.00
C ASP A 55 5.40 -7.85 -9.08
N LEU A 56 5.09 -6.68 -8.56
CA LEU A 56 5.94 -6.01 -7.56
C LEU A 56 6.03 -6.85 -6.29
N GLN A 57 4.91 -7.39 -5.81
CA GLN A 57 4.91 -8.27 -4.65
C GLN A 57 5.77 -9.51 -4.89
N LYS A 58 5.61 -10.18 -6.02
CA LYS A 58 6.41 -11.37 -6.37
C LYS A 58 7.90 -11.08 -6.44
N ALA A 59 8.26 -9.87 -6.83
CA ALA A 59 9.65 -9.44 -6.89
C ALA A 59 10.23 -9.05 -5.53
N GLY A 60 9.42 -9.03 -4.47
CA GLY A 60 9.88 -8.64 -3.14
C GLY A 60 10.02 -7.12 -2.98
N ILE A 61 9.25 -6.35 -3.75
CA ILE A 61 9.28 -4.89 -3.72
C ILE A 61 8.10 -4.36 -2.91
N ALA A 62 8.39 -3.75 -1.75
CA ALA A 62 7.37 -3.11 -0.92
C ALA A 62 6.84 -1.85 -1.62
N PHE A 63 5.56 -1.55 -1.46
CA PHE A 63 4.95 -0.39 -2.11
C PHE A 63 3.73 0.14 -1.36
N ASP A 64 3.39 1.39 -1.67
CA ASP A 64 2.08 1.99 -1.42
C ASP A 64 1.53 2.47 -2.75
N SER A 65 0.34 2.04 -3.11
CA SER A 65 -0.36 2.49 -4.32
C SER A 65 -1.62 3.22 -3.91
N SER A 66 -1.60 4.56 -3.99
CA SER A 66 -2.72 5.40 -3.57
C SER A 66 -3.53 5.85 -4.77
N TRP A 67 -4.85 5.67 -4.72
CA TRP A 67 -5.76 6.12 -5.76
C TRP A 67 -6.63 7.29 -5.28
N ASP A 68 -7.02 8.15 -6.21
CA ASP A 68 -7.93 9.26 -5.96
C ASP A 68 -9.39 8.83 -6.08
N ASN A 69 -10.30 9.77 -5.84
CA ASN A 69 -11.73 9.55 -6.03
C ASN A 69 -12.06 9.12 -7.45
N GLY A 70 -12.88 8.08 -7.57
CA GLY A 70 -13.64 7.83 -8.78
C GLY A 70 -15.04 8.37 -8.65
N SER A 71 -15.91 8.11 -9.64
CA SER A 71 -17.31 8.54 -9.59
C SER A 71 -18.14 7.72 -8.61
N GLU A 72 -17.72 6.49 -8.33
CA GLU A 72 -18.47 5.54 -7.49
C GLU A 72 -17.70 5.09 -6.25
N TYR A 73 -16.48 5.59 -6.02
CA TYR A 73 -15.65 5.19 -4.88
C TYR A 73 -14.78 6.36 -4.40
N GLY A 74 -14.43 6.34 -3.12
CA GLY A 74 -13.52 7.30 -2.53
C GLY A 74 -12.05 6.91 -2.65
N PRO A 75 -11.14 7.78 -2.25
CA PRO A 75 -9.71 7.51 -2.31
C PRO A 75 -9.28 6.43 -1.32
N GLY A 76 -8.13 5.83 -1.56
CA GLY A 76 -7.57 4.82 -0.68
C GLY A 76 -6.15 4.46 -1.06
N THR A 77 -5.59 3.48 -0.36
CA THR A 77 -4.21 3.02 -0.57
C THR A 77 -4.14 1.50 -0.46
N ASP A 78 -3.43 0.89 -1.41
CA ASP A 78 -3.05 -0.51 -1.39
C ASP A 78 -1.61 -0.61 -0.90
N HIS A 79 -1.38 -1.35 0.19
CA HIS A 79 -0.06 -1.47 0.83
C HIS A 79 0.52 -2.85 0.64
N CYS A 80 1.82 -2.93 0.42
CA CYS A 80 2.56 -4.17 0.43
C CYS A 80 3.81 -4.02 1.29
N ARG A 81 3.94 -4.84 2.32
CA ARG A 81 5.11 -4.90 3.19
C ARG A 81 5.52 -6.35 3.39
N PHE A 82 6.79 -6.55 3.68
CA PHE A 82 7.34 -7.87 3.98
C PHE A 82 7.71 -7.95 5.46
N LEU A 83 7.51 -9.11 6.06
CA LEU A 83 7.76 -9.33 7.48
C LEU A 83 9.08 -10.06 7.69
N ALA A 84 9.60 -9.99 8.92
CA ALA A 84 10.91 -10.56 9.27
C ALA A 84 10.97 -12.08 9.06
N ASP A 85 9.83 -12.76 9.09
CA ASP A 85 9.74 -14.21 8.86
C ASP A 85 9.66 -14.58 7.36
N GLY A 86 9.71 -13.58 6.47
CA GLY A 86 9.63 -13.80 5.02
C GLY A 86 8.22 -13.98 4.48
N THR A 87 7.21 -13.59 5.24
CA THR A 87 5.82 -13.53 4.76
C THR A 87 5.50 -12.12 4.27
N VAL A 88 4.33 -11.97 3.63
CA VAL A 88 3.88 -10.67 3.10
C VAL A 88 2.64 -10.20 3.85
N TRP A 89 2.62 -8.90 4.13
CA TRP A 89 1.45 -8.18 4.63
C TRP A 89 0.94 -7.32 3.48
N ARG A 90 -0.23 -7.66 2.95
CA ARG A 90 -0.85 -6.92 1.84
C ARG A 90 -2.27 -6.54 2.23
N GLN A 91 -2.54 -5.24 2.34
CA GLN A 91 -3.84 -4.72 2.74
C GLN A 91 -4.19 -3.48 1.93
N SER A 92 -5.48 -3.29 1.73
CA SER A 92 -6.02 -2.16 0.99
C SER A 92 -7.07 -1.48 1.86
N PHE A 93 -6.94 -0.17 2.04
CA PHE A 93 -7.86 0.60 2.88
C PHE A 93 -8.36 1.83 2.13
N SER A 94 -9.66 2.08 2.20
CA SER A 94 -10.19 3.39 1.80
C SER A 94 -9.82 4.43 2.89
N ASP A 95 -9.69 5.70 2.50
CA ASP A 95 -9.35 6.77 3.44
C ASP A 95 -10.41 6.91 4.53
N ASP A 96 -11.67 6.65 4.20
CA ASP A 96 -12.76 6.68 5.19
C ASP A 96 -12.58 5.60 6.27
N TYR A 97 -12.01 4.45 5.92
CA TYR A 97 -11.80 3.36 6.86
C TYR A 97 -10.60 3.61 7.80
N ILE A 98 -9.63 4.41 7.37
CA ILE A 98 -8.42 4.69 8.18
C ILE A 98 -8.78 5.37 9.49
N ASN A 99 -9.79 6.22 9.48
CA ASN A 99 -10.24 6.89 10.69
C ASN A 99 -11.15 5.99 11.51
N PRO A 100 -11.03 5.98 12.86
CA PRO A 100 -11.97 5.25 13.70
C PRO A 100 -13.37 5.85 13.56
N SER A 101 -14.39 5.02 13.78
CA SER A 101 -15.78 5.46 13.71
C SER A 101 -16.09 6.46 14.82
N LEU A 102 -16.55 7.66 14.46
CA LEU A 102 -16.96 8.67 15.45
C LEU A 102 -18.12 8.16 16.29
N GLN A 103 -19.08 7.47 15.66
CA GLN A 103 -20.20 6.91 16.39
C GLN A 103 -19.75 5.89 17.45
N LYS A 104 -18.81 5.00 17.07
CA LYS A 104 -18.27 4.00 18.00
C LYS A 104 -17.52 4.68 19.15
N CYS A 105 -16.76 5.72 18.87
CA CYS A 105 -16.06 6.50 19.90
C CYS A 105 -17.06 7.15 20.87
N MET A 106 -18.16 7.68 20.34
CA MET A 106 -19.20 8.30 21.18
C MET A 106 -19.90 7.27 22.06
N GLU A 107 -20.14 6.05 21.56
CA GLU A 107 -20.70 4.96 22.35
C GLU A 107 -19.80 4.56 23.52
N LEU A 108 -18.49 4.69 23.35
CA LEU A 108 -17.48 4.27 24.34
C LEU A 108 -16.94 5.42 25.19
N ILE A 109 -17.45 6.64 25.00
CA ILE A 109 -16.86 7.84 25.61
C ILE A 109 -16.85 7.82 27.14
N ASN A 110 -17.80 7.12 27.75
CA ASN A 110 -17.90 6.99 29.21
C ASN A 110 -17.10 5.79 29.76
N ASN A 111 -16.41 5.07 28.88
CA ASN A 111 -15.56 3.93 29.25
C ASN A 111 -14.17 4.13 28.62
N PRO A 112 -13.27 4.90 29.28
CA PRO A 112 -11.99 5.28 28.70
C PRO A 112 -11.10 4.10 28.31
N ASP A 113 -11.11 3.02 29.09
CA ASP A 113 -10.29 1.85 28.80
C ASP A 113 -10.75 1.14 27.52
N GLU A 114 -12.05 0.96 27.33
CA GLU A 114 -12.61 0.37 26.12
C GLU A 114 -12.42 1.29 24.90
N LEU A 115 -12.56 2.60 25.09
CA LEU A 115 -12.33 3.57 24.03
C LEU A 115 -10.88 3.50 23.55
N LYS A 116 -9.93 3.50 24.49
CA LYS A 116 -8.50 3.39 24.16
C LYS A 116 -8.21 2.09 23.41
N ALA A 117 -8.74 0.97 23.91
CA ALA A 117 -8.54 -0.33 23.27
C ALA A 117 -9.07 -0.35 21.84
N TYR A 118 -10.25 0.21 21.61
CA TYR A 118 -10.83 0.33 20.26
C TYR A 118 -9.94 1.16 19.33
N ILE A 119 -9.48 2.33 19.77
CA ILE A 119 -8.65 3.22 18.95
C ILE A 119 -7.31 2.57 18.63
N VAL A 120 -6.67 1.93 19.60
CA VAL A 120 -5.37 1.27 19.40
C VAL A 120 -5.52 0.09 18.45
N GLU A 121 -6.53 -0.74 18.62
CA GLU A 121 -6.77 -1.88 17.75
C GLU A 121 -7.03 -1.43 16.30
N HIS A 122 -7.83 -0.38 16.12
CA HIS A 122 -8.11 0.17 14.80
C HIS A 122 -6.84 0.72 14.16
N HIS A 123 -6.06 1.50 14.91
CA HIS A 123 -4.78 2.04 14.45
C HIS A 123 -3.83 0.92 14.00
N ASP A 124 -3.71 -0.14 14.79
CA ASP A 124 -2.82 -1.25 14.46
C ASP A 124 -3.28 -2.00 13.21
N THR A 125 -4.59 -2.08 13.00
CA THR A 125 -5.17 -2.75 11.82
C THR A 125 -4.86 -2.00 10.53
N VAL A 126 -4.94 -0.67 10.54
CA VAL A 126 -4.80 0.14 9.32
C VAL A 126 -3.39 0.68 9.08
N THR A 127 -2.47 0.49 10.03
CA THR A 127 -1.10 0.98 9.90
C THR A 127 -0.23 -0.11 9.30
N PRO A 128 0.36 0.14 8.12
CA PRO A 128 1.27 -0.85 7.54
C PRO A 128 2.56 -0.96 8.37
N PRO A 129 3.25 -2.11 8.32
CA PRO A 129 4.59 -2.22 8.87
C PRO A 129 5.50 -1.11 8.31
N SER A 130 6.51 -0.71 9.07
CA SER A 130 7.41 0.36 8.65
C SER A 130 8.16 0.00 7.37
N TRP A 131 8.72 1.00 6.72
CA TRP A 131 9.58 0.80 5.56
C TRP A 131 10.96 0.26 5.93
N GLU A 132 11.29 0.25 7.22
CA GLU A 132 12.58 -0.22 7.70
C GLU A 132 12.77 -1.71 7.37
N PHE A 133 13.95 -2.06 6.87
CA PHE A 133 14.33 -3.43 6.49
C PHE A 133 13.52 -4.05 5.34
N GLN A 134 12.68 -3.30 4.65
CA GLN A 134 11.85 -3.85 3.55
C GLN A 134 12.70 -4.43 2.42
N ASN A 135 13.87 -3.84 2.17
CA ASN A 135 14.82 -4.39 1.21
C ASN A 135 15.25 -5.81 1.60
N VAL A 136 15.59 -6.03 2.87
CA VAL A 136 16.05 -7.32 3.38
C VAL A 136 14.89 -8.33 3.42
N TYR A 137 13.77 -7.93 3.99
CA TYR A 137 12.60 -8.82 4.14
C TYR A 137 11.99 -9.18 2.79
N GLY A 138 11.99 -8.27 1.83
CA GLY A 138 11.53 -8.54 0.47
C GLY A 138 12.38 -9.59 -0.23
N LYS A 139 13.70 -9.54 -0.05
CA LYS A 139 14.60 -10.56 -0.58
C LYS A 139 14.33 -11.92 0.05
N LEU A 140 14.09 -11.96 1.35
CA LEU A 140 13.75 -13.19 2.05
C LEU A 140 12.45 -13.80 1.54
N TYR A 141 11.42 -12.97 1.37
CA TYR A 141 10.15 -13.40 0.79
C TYR A 141 10.35 -14.01 -0.59
N ARG A 142 11.06 -13.30 -1.48
CA ARG A 142 11.35 -13.76 -2.83
C ARG A 142 12.08 -15.11 -2.84
N THR A 143 13.08 -15.26 -1.98
CA THR A 143 13.83 -16.51 -1.87
C THR A 143 12.93 -17.66 -1.44
N LYS A 144 12.06 -17.44 -0.45
CA LYS A 144 11.11 -18.47 0.00
C LYS A 144 10.12 -18.87 -1.10
N GLN A 145 9.67 -17.93 -1.91
CA GLN A 145 8.78 -18.25 -3.04
C GLN A 145 9.47 -19.13 -4.07
N LEU A 146 10.73 -18.88 -4.37
CA LEU A 146 11.52 -19.69 -5.30
C LEU A 146 11.74 -21.12 -4.79
N ILE A 147 11.92 -21.28 -3.48
CA ILE A 147 12.12 -22.60 -2.88
C ILE A 147 10.81 -23.40 -2.83
N SER A 148 9.68 -22.71 -2.66
CA SER A 148 8.36 -23.35 -2.52
C SER A 148 7.72 -23.72 -3.86
N SER A 149 8.25 -23.24 -4.96
CA SER A 149 7.69 -23.48 -6.30
C SER A 149 8.18 -24.76 -6.94
#